data_d346ca3c30ef7518db4ac44b2d0104c2
#
_entry.id   d346ca3c30ef7518db4ac44b2d0104c2
#
_cell.length_a   1.000
_cell.length_b   1.000
_cell.length_c   1.000
_cell.angle_alpha   90.00
_cell.angle_beta   90.00
_cell.angle_gamma   90.00
#
_symmetry.space_group_name_H-M   'P 1'
#
loop_
_entity.id
_entity.type
_entity.pdbx_description
1 polymer ?
#
loop_
_entity_poly.entity_id
_entity_poly.type
_entity_poly.pdbx_seq_one_letter_code
_entity_poly.pdbx_strand_id
1 'polypeptide(L)'
;YDTPYCFGDIQAVVGHGLDGIVLPKVETPDQLSTIDWLITQLERVQGLDAGMIDLIPIIETGKGLAAVENIAHAPHRVRRLSFGAGDFSLDMNIRWTMQEHELDYARAKIATASRAARLESPLDTVFIHLGVLEGLRFSSERARNFGFQGKLCIHPEQIESVNQVFSPSSEEIEQAQTYVDAFTAAEASGSASIQVEGYFIDYPIVEKARRTLDVAKAIEQSRRRV
;
A
#
# COMPACT_ATOMS: atom_id res chain seq x y z
N TYR A 1 15.48 12.93 -3.36
CA TYR A 1 15.81 13.23 -4.76
C TYR A 1 16.68 14.50 -4.89
N ASP A 2 16.26 15.62 -4.33
CA ASP A 2 16.91 16.93 -4.52
C ASP A 2 18.12 17.20 -3.60
N THR A 3 18.82 16.16 -3.17
CA THR A 3 20.04 16.30 -2.35
C THR A 3 21.27 15.89 -3.14
N PRO A 4 22.47 16.42 -2.81
CA PRO A 4 23.71 16.01 -3.46
C PRO A 4 24.10 14.55 -3.17
N TYR A 5 23.42 13.90 -2.22
CA TYR A 5 23.69 12.53 -1.79
C TYR A 5 22.90 11.48 -2.55
N CYS A 6 21.76 11.85 -3.16
CA CYS A 6 20.81 10.90 -3.78
C CYS A 6 21.47 9.88 -4.72
N PHE A 7 22.35 10.33 -5.61
CA PHE A 7 23.07 9.43 -6.52
C PHE A 7 23.97 8.46 -5.78
N GLY A 8 24.80 8.97 -4.84
CA GLY A 8 25.72 8.15 -4.05
C GLY A 8 25.02 7.15 -3.16
N ASP A 9 23.91 7.55 -2.55
CA ASP A 9 23.09 6.69 -1.68
C ASP A 9 22.49 5.53 -2.48
N ILE A 10 21.89 5.82 -3.64
CA ILE A 10 21.31 4.79 -4.50
C ILE A 10 22.42 3.85 -5.04
N GLN A 11 23.55 4.41 -5.46
CA GLN A 11 24.68 3.62 -5.92
C GLN A 11 25.23 2.68 -4.84
N ALA A 12 25.23 3.12 -3.59
CA ALA A 12 25.75 2.35 -2.46
C ALA A 12 24.84 1.18 -2.05
N VAL A 13 23.51 1.31 -2.22
CA VAL A 13 22.56 0.31 -1.74
C VAL A 13 22.09 -0.67 -2.82
N VAL A 14 22.14 -0.29 -4.10
CA VAL A 14 21.73 -1.17 -5.20
C VAL A 14 22.69 -2.34 -5.35
N GLY A 15 22.19 -3.55 -5.10
CA GLY A 15 22.95 -4.79 -5.16
C GLY A 15 22.11 -6.01 -4.82
N HIS A 16 22.78 -7.16 -4.77
CA HIS A 16 22.14 -8.43 -4.39
C HIS A 16 21.53 -8.35 -2.98
N GLY A 17 20.29 -8.79 -2.84
CA GLY A 17 19.55 -8.81 -1.57
C GLY A 17 18.74 -7.54 -1.28
N LEU A 18 18.73 -6.55 -2.20
CA LEU A 18 17.84 -5.40 -2.11
C LEU A 18 16.54 -5.69 -2.87
N ASP A 19 15.40 -5.64 -2.18
CA ASP A 19 14.08 -5.86 -2.79
C ASP A 19 13.46 -4.55 -3.32
N GLY A 20 13.76 -3.41 -2.71
CA GLY A 20 13.17 -2.13 -3.13
C GLY A 20 13.77 -0.92 -2.45
N ILE A 21 13.49 0.24 -3.03
CA ILE A 21 13.89 1.57 -2.54
C ILE A 21 12.62 2.38 -2.26
N VAL A 22 12.55 2.99 -1.09
CA VAL A 22 11.51 3.97 -0.73
C VAL A 22 12.05 5.37 -1.03
N LEU A 23 11.43 6.08 -1.97
CA LEU A 23 11.85 7.40 -2.43
C LEU A 23 10.98 8.49 -1.79
N PRO A 24 11.53 9.34 -0.91
CA PRO A 24 10.77 10.41 -0.28
C PRO A 24 10.53 11.60 -1.22
N LYS A 25 9.51 12.40 -0.88
CA LYS A 25 9.18 13.70 -1.50
C LYS A 25 9.04 13.64 -3.02
N VAL A 26 8.34 12.62 -3.52
CA VAL A 26 8.04 12.51 -4.95
C VAL A 26 6.91 13.47 -5.31
N GLU A 27 7.19 14.36 -6.24
CA GLU A 27 6.30 15.42 -6.69
C GLU A 27 5.99 15.39 -8.19
N THR A 28 6.78 14.65 -8.97
CA THR A 28 6.61 14.55 -10.42
C THR A 28 6.91 13.15 -10.94
N PRO A 29 6.31 12.73 -12.07
CA PRO A 29 6.66 11.49 -12.77
C PRO A 29 8.12 11.47 -13.24
N ASP A 30 8.69 12.62 -13.60
CA ASP A 30 10.05 12.73 -14.11
C ASP A 30 11.10 12.34 -13.06
N GLN A 31 10.85 12.66 -11.78
CA GLN A 31 11.70 12.18 -10.69
C GLN A 31 11.75 10.65 -10.67
N LEU A 32 10.60 9.99 -10.81
CA LEU A 32 10.54 8.53 -10.84
C LEU A 32 11.23 7.96 -12.08
N SER A 33 11.03 8.55 -13.25
CA SER A 33 11.69 8.14 -14.50
C SER A 33 13.21 8.22 -14.39
N THR A 34 13.73 9.26 -13.76
CA THR A 34 15.16 9.46 -13.54
C THR A 34 15.74 8.39 -12.60
N ILE A 35 15.04 8.14 -11.48
CA ILE A 35 15.49 7.13 -10.50
C ILE A 35 15.35 5.71 -11.05
N ASP A 36 14.27 5.42 -11.76
CA ASP A 36 14.09 4.12 -12.43
C ASP A 36 15.21 3.84 -13.44
N TRP A 37 15.56 4.82 -14.27
CA TRP A 37 16.70 4.71 -15.17
C TRP A 37 18.00 4.44 -14.41
N LEU A 38 18.28 5.19 -13.33
CA LEU A 38 19.50 5.02 -12.53
C LEU A 38 19.56 3.61 -11.92
N ILE A 39 18.49 3.16 -11.27
CA ILE A 39 18.42 1.81 -10.68
C ILE A 39 18.66 0.76 -11.76
N THR A 40 18.03 0.92 -12.93
CA THR A 40 18.21 -0.02 -14.06
C THR A 40 19.66 -0.10 -14.54
N GLN A 41 20.40 1.03 -14.59
CA GLN A 41 21.83 0.98 -14.95
C GLN A 41 22.67 0.27 -13.87
N LEU A 42 22.35 0.52 -12.60
CA LEU A 42 23.06 -0.11 -11.48
C LEU A 42 22.74 -1.61 -11.37
N GLU A 43 21.50 -2.04 -11.58
CA GLU A 43 21.14 -3.46 -11.69
C GLU A 43 22.00 -4.18 -12.74
N ARG A 44 22.15 -3.60 -13.92
CA ARG A 44 23.01 -4.16 -14.99
C ARG A 44 24.47 -4.26 -14.58
N VAL A 45 25.00 -3.23 -13.92
CA VAL A 45 26.39 -3.23 -13.41
C VAL A 45 26.59 -4.32 -12.37
N GLN A 46 25.57 -4.59 -11.54
CA GLN A 46 25.61 -5.63 -10.50
C GLN A 46 25.24 -7.04 -11.02
N GLY A 47 24.91 -7.20 -12.30
CA GLY A 47 24.50 -8.48 -12.88
C GLY A 47 23.10 -8.94 -12.44
N LEU A 48 22.27 -7.99 -12.02
CA LEU A 48 20.86 -8.23 -11.68
C LEU A 48 19.97 -8.07 -12.92
N ASP A 49 18.82 -8.73 -12.93
CA ASP A 49 17.80 -8.51 -13.95
C ASP A 49 17.19 -7.12 -13.79
N ALA A 50 17.04 -6.40 -14.91
CA ALA A 50 16.45 -5.06 -14.90
C ALA A 50 15.00 -5.10 -14.41
N GLY A 51 14.67 -4.24 -13.44
CA GLY A 51 13.34 -4.16 -12.86
C GLY A 51 13.10 -5.07 -11.64
N MET A 52 14.12 -5.73 -11.11
CA MET A 52 14.01 -6.54 -9.89
C MET A 52 13.74 -5.71 -8.64
N ILE A 53 14.42 -4.56 -8.52
CA ILE A 53 14.33 -3.71 -7.33
C ILE A 53 13.10 -2.82 -7.45
N ASP A 54 12.15 -2.93 -6.52
CA ASP A 54 10.95 -2.08 -6.46
C ASP A 54 11.30 -0.61 -6.18
N LEU A 55 10.46 0.31 -6.66
CA LEU A 55 10.52 1.73 -6.30
C LEU A 55 9.19 2.15 -5.69
N ILE A 56 9.22 2.59 -4.43
CA ILE A 56 8.05 2.99 -3.66
C ILE A 56 8.11 4.49 -3.41
N PRO A 57 7.40 5.33 -4.18
CA PRO A 57 7.36 6.76 -3.95
C PRO A 57 6.52 7.10 -2.71
N ILE A 58 7.02 8.03 -1.88
CA ILE A 58 6.25 8.62 -0.78
C ILE A 58 5.61 9.92 -1.27
N ILE A 59 4.30 10.00 -1.18
CA ILE A 59 3.49 11.20 -1.41
C ILE A 59 3.37 11.91 -0.06
N GLU A 60 4.09 13.02 0.08
CA GLU A 60 4.23 13.71 1.38
C GLU A 60 4.36 15.24 1.25
N THR A 61 3.91 15.77 0.12
CA THR A 61 3.77 17.23 -0.10
C THR A 61 2.45 17.52 -0.80
N GLY A 62 1.95 18.73 -0.66
CA GLY A 62 0.75 19.20 -1.38
C GLY A 62 0.93 19.11 -2.89
N LYS A 63 2.14 19.43 -3.40
CA LYS A 63 2.48 19.30 -4.82
C LYS A 63 2.48 17.84 -5.27
N GLY A 64 3.08 16.93 -4.50
CA GLY A 64 3.04 15.49 -4.77
C GLY A 64 1.61 14.94 -4.76
N LEU A 65 0.79 15.34 -3.78
CA LEU A 65 -0.62 14.96 -3.72
C LEU A 65 -1.44 15.53 -4.90
N ALA A 66 -1.15 16.76 -5.33
CA ALA A 66 -1.79 17.36 -6.51
C ALA A 66 -1.46 16.58 -7.80
N ALA A 67 -0.23 16.07 -7.91
CA ALA A 67 0.27 15.31 -9.07
C ALA A 67 0.09 13.79 -8.97
N VAL A 68 -0.52 13.26 -7.89
CA VAL A 68 -0.50 11.83 -7.56
C VAL A 68 -1.04 10.92 -8.65
N GLU A 69 -2.02 11.36 -9.43
CA GLU A 69 -2.57 10.59 -10.55
C GLU A 69 -1.51 10.38 -11.65
N ASN A 70 -0.75 11.41 -11.99
CA ASN A 70 0.34 11.33 -12.95
C ASN A 70 1.52 10.50 -12.39
N ILE A 71 1.83 10.65 -11.11
CA ILE A 71 2.85 9.88 -10.41
C ILE A 71 2.49 8.38 -10.40
N ALA A 72 1.22 8.04 -10.16
CA ALA A 72 0.75 6.66 -10.16
C ALA A 72 0.88 5.98 -11.54
N HIS A 73 0.83 6.74 -12.63
CA HIS A 73 1.02 6.25 -14.00
C HIS A 73 2.50 6.27 -14.46
N ALA A 74 3.43 6.57 -13.56
CA ALA A 74 4.87 6.57 -13.85
C ALA A 74 5.41 5.15 -14.18
N PRO A 75 6.73 5.00 -14.47
CA PRO A 75 7.31 3.77 -14.99
C PRO A 75 6.97 2.47 -14.24
N HIS A 76 7.06 1.36 -14.94
CA HIS A 76 6.67 0.00 -14.51
C HIS A 76 7.29 -0.52 -13.20
N ARG A 77 8.34 0.10 -12.68
CA ARG A 77 8.97 -0.26 -11.40
C ARG A 77 8.10 0.12 -10.19
N VAL A 78 7.23 1.13 -10.32
CA VAL A 78 6.34 1.55 -9.24
C VAL A 78 5.15 0.60 -9.17
N ARG A 79 5.12 -0.25 -8.16
CA ARG A 79 4.02 -1.19 -7.92
C ARG A 79 3.00 -0.63 -6.94
N ARG A 80 3.42 0.24 -6.02
CA ARG A 80 2.57 0.84 -4.97
C ARG A 80 3.08 2.21 -4.59
N LEU A 81 2.18 3.03 -4.08
CA LEU A 81 2.50 4.33 -3.50
C LEU A 81 2.59 4.20 -1.97
N SER A 82 3.23 5.17 -1.32
CA SER A 82 3.18 5.33 0.12
C SER A 82 2.76 6.76 0.47
N PHE A 83 2.15 6.95 1.64
CA PHE A 83 1.78 8.24 2.19
C PHE A 83 2.71 8.62 3.33
N GLY A 84 3.16 9.88 3.37
CA GLY A 84 4.00 10.45 4.43
C GLY A 84 3.32 11.62 5.13
N ALA A 85 2.59 11.38 6.22
CA ALA A 85 1.82 12.42 6.89
C ALA A 85 2.66 13.46 7.63
N GLY A 86 3.87 13.10 8.07
CA GLY A 86 4.74 14.04 8.79
C GLY A 86 5.13 15.24 7.94
N ASP A 87 5.82 14.99 6.84
CA ASP A 87 6.20 16.03 5.89
C ASP A 87 4.99 16.68 5.22
N PHE A 88 3.93 15.91 4.91
CA PHE A 88 2.69 16.44 4.37
C PHE A 88 2.04 17.47 5.30
N SER A 89 1.96 17.16 6.61
CA SER A 89 1.38 18.07 7.59
C SER A 89 2.20 19.36 7.73
N LEU A 90 3.53 19.24 7.66
CA LEU A 90 4.44 20.38 7.68
C LEU A 90 4.25 21.25 6.42
N ASP A 91 4.28 20.65 5.22
CA ASP A 91 4.14 21.35 3.95
C ASP A 91 2.79 22.06 3.82
N MET A 92 1.72 21.39 4.23
CA MET A 92 0.35 21.91 4.18
C MET A 92 0.01 22.86 5.34
N ASN A 93 0.91 23.02 6.31
CA ASN A 93 0.68 23.79 7.55
C ASN A 93 -0.60 23.36 8.30
N ILE A 94 -0.85 22.06 8.38
CA ILE A 94 -1.99 21.48 9.10
C ILE A 94 -1.54 20.83 10.41
N ARG A 95 -2.43 20.82 11.40
CA ARG A 95 -2.17 20.16 12.67
C ARG A 95 -2.49 18.65 12.53
N TRP A 96 -1.50 17.79 12.66
CA TRP A 96 -1.72 16.35 12.73
C TRP A 96 -2.28 15.95 14.10
N THR A 97 -3.51 15.44 14.11
CA THR A 97 -4.22 15.06 15.34
C THR A 97 -4.27 13.53 15.50
N MET A 98 -4.60 13.08 16.71
CA MET A 98 -4.79 11.64 16.99
C MET A 98 -5.97 11.04 16.21
N GLN A 99 -6.94 11.83 15.81
CA GLN A 99 -8.12 11.40 15.04
C GLN A 99 -7.83 11.30 13.54
N GLU A 100 -6.80 11.98 13.05
CA GLU A 100 -6.31 11.96 11.67
C GLU A 100 -7.36 12.29 10.59
N HIS A 101 -8.45 12.99 10.94
CA HIS A 101 -9.49 13.39 9.98
C HIS A 101 -8.96 14.30 8.87
N GLU A 102 -7.99 15.14 9.22
CA GLU A 102 -7.29 16.06 8.31
C GLU A 102 -6.51 15.33 7.21
N LEU A 103 -6.21 14.04 7.38
CA LEU A 103 -5.48 13.21 6.44
C LEU A 103 -6.39 12.42 5.49
N ASP A 104 -7.69 12.38 5.73
CA ASP A 104 -8.65 11.54 4.97
C ASP A 104 -8.67 11.85 3.49
N TYR A 105 -8.63 13.13 3.13
CA TYR A 105 -8.58 13.53 1.73
C TYR A 105 -7.32 12.99 1.03
N ALA A 106 -6.18 13.10 1.67
CA ALA A 106 -4.92 12.60 1.11
C ALA A 106 -4.98 11.07 0.94
N ARG A 107 -5.45 10.33 1.95
CA ARG A 107 -5.63 8.88 1.88
C ARG A 107 -6.59 8.49 0.75
N ALA A 108 -7.76 9.09 0.69
CA ALA A 108 -8.75 8.79 -0.36
C ALA A 108 -8.19 9.04 -1.76
N LYS A 109 -7.47 10.16 -1.95
CA LYS A 109 -6.89 10.53 -3.23
C LYS A 109 -5.77 9.57 -3.66
N ILE A 110 -4.86 9.22 -2.75
CA ILE A 110 -3.77 8.26 -3.02
C ILE A 110 -4.33 6.87 -3.35
N ALA A 111 -5.29 6.37 -2.58
CA ALA A 111 -5.93 5.07 -2.85
C ALA A 111 -6.66 5.06 -4.21
N THR A 112 -7.36 6.15 -4.54
CA THR A 112 -8.05 6.29 -5.84
C THR A 112 -7.05 6.31 -7.00
N ALA A 113 -5.97 7.10 -6.89
CA ALA A 113 -4.93 7.18 -7.92
C ALA A 113 -4.23 5.82 -8.12
N SER A 114 -3.88 5.14 -7.02
CA SER A 114 -3.30 3.79 -7.07
C SER A 114 -4.21 2.83 -7.82
N ARG A 115 -5.51 2.82 -7.52
CA ARG A 115 -6.47 1.94 -8.16
C ARG A 115 -6.70 2.29 -9.63
N ALA A 116 -6.80 3.58 -9.98
CA ALA A 116 -6.95 4.05 -11.36
C ALA A 116 -5.77 3.62 -12.25
N ALA A 117 -4.55 3.68 -11.70
CA ALA A 117 -3.33 3.24 -12.37
C ALA A 117 -3.09 1.71 -12.31
N ARG A 118 -4.01 0.94 -11.71
CA ARG A 118 -3.89 -0.52 -11.50
C ARG A 118 -2.69 -0.93 -10.66
N LEU A 119 -2.23 -0.04 -9.80
CA LEU A 119 -1.21 -0.38 -8.81
C LEU A 119 -1.80 -1.26 -7.69
N GLU A 120 -0.93 -1.85 -6.91
CA GLU A 120 -1.29 -2.46 -5.63
C GLU A 120 -1.83 -1.40 -4.67
N SER A 121 -2.56 -1.81 -3.65
CA SER A 121 -3.02 -0.91 -2.60
C SER A 121 -1.85 -0.18 -1.94
N PRO A 122 -1.98 1.11 -1.61
CA PRO A 122 -0.87 1.89 -1.06
C PRO A 122 -0.52 1.52 0.38
N LEU A 123 0.64 2.00 0.85
CA LEU A 123 1.10 1.92 2.23
C LEU A 123 0.83 3.23 2.96
N ASP A 124 0.24 3.15 4.14
CA ASP A 124 -0.06 4.33 4.95
C ASP A 124 1.17 4.83 5.71
N THR A 125 1.08 6.05 6.18
CA THR A 125 2.09 6.77 6.94
C THR A 125 2.45 6.08 8.26
N VAL A 126 3.56 6.49 8.86
CA VAL A 126 3.97 6.08 10.21
C VAL A 126 3.01 6.59 11.28
N PHE A 127 3.01 5.95 12.46
CA PHE A 127 2.35 6.45 13.66
C PHE A 127 3.42 6.91 14.67
N ILE A 128 3.42 8.21 14.98
CA ILE A 128 4.53 8.84 15.71
C ILE A 128 4.43 8.73 17.23
N HIS A 129 3.28 8.34 17.78
CA HIS A 129 3.10 8.23 19.22
C HIS A 129 3.51 6.84 19.71
N LEU A 130 4.78 6.68 20.08
CA LEU A 130 5.30 5.42 20.60
C LEU A 130 4.63 5.04 21.92
N GLY A 131 4.36 3.74 22.11
CA GLY A 131 3.70 3.21 23.30
C GLY A 131 2.17 3.38 23.35
N VAL A 132 1.54 4.03 22.35
CA VAL A 132 0.08 4.23 22.28
C VAL A 132 -0.52 3.23 21.30
N LEU A 133 -0.56 1.94 21.67
CA LEU A 133 -1.00 0.85 20.77
C LEU A 133 -2.45 0.98 20.32
N GLU A 134 -3.37 1.46 21.16
CA GLU A 134 -4.76 1.70 20.74
C GLU A 134 -4.87 2.78 19.67
N GLY A 135 -4.09 3.85 19.80
CA GLY A 135 -4.01 4.90 18.75
C GLY A 135 -3.44 4.37 17.44
N LEU A 136 -2.39 3.53 17.52
CA LEU A 136 -1.83 2.86 16.35
C LEU A 136 -2.85 1.96 15.66
N ARG A 137 -3.60 1.17 16.43
CA ARG A 137 -4.65 0.30 15.92
C ARG A 137 -5.74 1.11 15.22
N PHE A 138 -6.26 2.15 15.87
CA PHE A 138 -7.26 3.05 15.31
C PHE A 138 -6.79 3.67 13.98
N SER A 139 -5.56 4.21 13.96
CA SER A 139 -4.94 4.78 12.75
C SER A 139 -4.81 3.73 11.63
N SER A 140 -4.43 2.49 11.97
CA SER A 140 -4.28 1.38 11.01
C SER A 140 -5.63 0.93 10.45
N GLU A 141 -6.66 0.77 11.30
CA GLU A 141 -8.03 0.44 10.88
C GLU A 141 -8.60 1.53 9.95
N ARG A 142 -8.33 2.81 10.28
CA ARG A 142 -8.72 3.93 9.43
C ARG A 142 -8.09 3.82 8.05
N ALA A 143 -6.78 3.60 7.97
CA ALA A 143 -6.09 3.42 6.69
C ALA A 143 -6.62 2.21 5.90
N ARG A 144 -6.84 1.07 6.56
CA ARG A 144 -7.47 -0.11 5.94
C ARG A 144 -8.83 0.20 5.34
N ASN A 145 -9.65 1.02 6.02
CA ASN A 145 -10.97 1.45 5.54
C ASN A 145 -10.89 2.35 4.29
N PHE A 146 -9.79 3.07 4.10
CA PHE A 146 -9.49 3.82 2.86
C PHE A 146 -8.88 2.97 1.75
N GLY A 147 -8.65 1.68 1.97
CA GLY A 147 -8.13 0.76 0.95
C GLY A 147 -6.60 0.63 0.92
N PHE A 148 -5.91 1.05 1.97
CA PHE A 148 -4.50 0.76 2.17
C PHE A 148 -4.30 -0.71 2.55
N GLN A 149 -3.12 -1.27 2.23
CA GLN A 149 -2.80 -2.67 2.52
C GLN A 149 -1.73 -2.84 3.60
N GLY A 150 -1.21 -1.75 4.15
CA GLY A 150 -0.19 -1.76 5.17
C GLY A 150 0.09 -0.36 5.68
N LYS A 151 0.98 -0.28 6.68
CA LYS A 151 1.39 0.95 7.33
C LYS A 151 2.90 0.91 7.60
N LEU A 152 3.59 2.00 7.33
CA LEU A 152 5.01 2.13 7.69
C LEU A 152 5.16 2.16 9.22
N CYS A 153 6.17 1.47 9.73
CA CYS A 153 6.48 1.42 11.16
C CYS A 153 7.84 2.07 11.43
N ILE A 154 7.94 2.80 12.53
CA ILE A 154 9.17 3.43 13.01
C ILE A 154 9.72 2.78 14.29
N HIS A 155 9.03 1.78 14.81
CA HIS A 155 9.46 1.02 15.98
C HIS A 155 9.02 -0.45 15.87
N PRO A 156 9.86 -1.42 16.29
CA PRO A 156 9.51 -2.85 16.20
C PRO A 156 8.21 -3.24 16.93
N GLU A 157 7.87 -2.59 18.05
CA GLU A 157 6.64 -2.83 18.80
C GLU A 157 5.36 -2.55 18.00
N GLN A 158 5.46 -1.77 16.93
CA GLN A 158 4.31 -1.45 16.07
C GLN A 158 3.96 -2.59 15.11
N ILE A 159 4.92 -3.45 14.77
CA ILE A 159 4.82 -4.42 13.68
C ILE A 159 3.66 -5.40 13.91
N GLU A 160 3.58 -5.99 15.10
CA GLU A 160 2.55 -6.99 15.39
C GLU A 160 1.14 -6.39 15.31
N SER A 161 0.92 -5.23 15.93
CA SER A 161 -0.36 -4.53 15.91
C SER A 161 -0.78 -4.13 14.49
N VAL A 162 0.15 -3.64 13.67
CA VAL A 162 -0.11 -3.32 12.26
C VAL A 162 -0.45 -4.58 11.47
N ASN A 163 0.33 -5.66 11.61
CA ASN A 163 0.07 -6.91 10.93
C ASN A 163 -1.29 -7.51 11.30
N GLN A 164 -1.71 -7.42 12.56
CA GLN A 164 -3.04 -7.87 12.99
C GLN A 164 -4.16 -7.11 12.29
N VAL A 165 -4.06 -5.78 12.18
CA VAL A 165 -5.10 -4.97 11.52
C VAL A 165 -5.17 -5.23 10.02
N PHE A 166 -4.04 -5.38 9.33
CA PHE A 166 -4.03 -5.58 7.87
C PHE A 166 -4.17 -7.05 7.45
N SER A 167 -4.15 -7.99 8.39
CA SER A 167 -4.47 -9.39 8.11
C SER A 167 -5.99 -9.64 8.23
N PRO A 168 -6.57 -10.45 7.34
CA PRO A 168 -7.95 -10.88 7.53
C PRO A 168 -8.12 -11.69 8.81
N SER A 169 -9.19 -11.44 9.57
CA SER A 169 -9.54 -12.26 10.73
C SER A 169 -10.06 -13.65 10.31
N SER A 170 -10.11 -14.59 11.25
CA SER A 170 -10.69 -15.92 10.99
C SER A 170 -12.15 -15.83 10.55
N GLU A 171 -12.89 -14.91 11.16
CA GLU A 171 -14.30 -14.65 10.83
C GLU A 171 -14.44 -14.05 9.43
N GLU A 172 -13.57 -13.10 9.05
CA GLU A 172 -13.55 -12.54 7.69
C GLU A 172 -13.23 -13.60 6.64
N ILE A 173 -12.31 -14.53 6.94
CA ILE A 173 -11.94 -15.64 6.03
C ILE A 173 -13.11 -16.61 5.88
N GLU A 174 -13.74 -17.04 6.98
CA GLU A 174 -14.88 -17.96 6.98
C GLU A 174 -16.07 -17.37 6.23
N GLN A 175 -16.40 -16.12 6.49
CA GLN A 175 -17.46 -15.41 5.78
C GLN A 175 -17.15 -15.28 4.28
N ALA A 176 -15.90 -14.93 3.93
CA ALA A 176 -15.48 -14.83 2.53
C ALA A 176 -15.60 -16.18 1.80
N GLN A 177 -15.21 -17.29 2.45
CA GLN A 177 -15.36 -18.63 1.89
C GLN A 177 -16.84 -18.98 1.68
N THR A 178 -17.69 -18.72 2.67
CA THR A 178 -19.14 -18.94 2.58
C THR A 178 -19.76 -18.20 1.39
N TYR A 179 -19.37 -16.92 1.19
CA TYR A 179 -19.90 -16.12 0.08
C TYR A 179 -19.43 -16.63 -1.29
N VAL A 180 -18.15 -17.02 -1.41
CA VAL A 180 -17.59 -17.56 -2.66
C VAL A 180 -18.24 -18.89 -3.02
N ASP A 181 -18.40 -19.81 -2.06
CA ASP A 181 -18.98 -21.13 -2.31
C ASP A 181 -20.47 -21.03 -2.70
N ALA A 182 -21.26 -20.25 -1.95
CA ALA A 182 -22.66 -20.04 -2.22
C ALA A 182 -22.90 -19.37 -3.58
N PHE A 183 -22.10 -18.34 -3.91
CA PHE A 183 -22.22 -17.67 -5.21
C PHE A 183 -21.81 -18.55 -6.37
N THR A 184 -20.76 -19.34 -6.23
CA THR A 184 -20.31 -20.29 -7.26
C THR A 184 -21.38 -21.33 -7.58
N ALA A 185 -22.09 -21.84 -6.56
CA ALA A 185 -23.21 -22.75 -6.73
C ALA A 185 -24.40 -22.08 -7.44
N ALA A 186 -24.70 -20.82 -7.11
CA ALA A 186 -25.79 -20.07 -7.75
C ALA A 186 -25.46 -19.69 -9.20
N GLU A 187 -24.22 -19.30 -9.48
CA GLU A 187 -23.76 -19.00 -10.85
C GLU A 187 -23.88 -20.22 -11.77
N ALA A 188 -23.54 -21.41 -11.26
CA ALA A 188 -23.74 -22.68 -12.00
C ALA A 188 -25.20 -22.98 -12.33
N SER A 189 -26.15 -22.42 -11.56
CA SER A 189 -27.60 -22.50 -11.80
C SER A 189 -28.16 -21.31 -12.59
N GLY A 190 -27.29 -20.40 -13.08
CA GLY A 190 -27.67 -19.25 -13.92
C GLY A 190 -28.10 -18.00 -13.13
N SER A 191 -27.84 -17.92 -11.82
CA SER A 191 -28.13 -16.74 -11.00
C SER A 191 -26.91 -15.81 -10.90
N ALA A 192 -27.12 -14.50 -11.10
CA ALA A 192 -26.08 -13.46 -10.97
C ALA A 192 -26.06 -12.78 -9.58
N SER A 193 -26.95 -13.17 -8.69
CA SER A 193 -27.05 -12.66 -7.31
C SER A 193 -27.81 -13.65 -6.42
N ILE A 194 -27.46 -13.66 -5.15
CA ILE A 194 -28.08 -14.52 -4.13
C ILE A 194 -28.23 -13.77 -2.81
N GLN A 195 -28.96 -14.38 -1.87
CA GLN A 195 -28.99 -13.94 -0.49
C GLN A 195 -28.34 -15.01 0.39
N VAL A 196 -27.37 -14.59 1.21
CA VAL A 196 -26.69 -15.45 2.20
C VAL A 196 -26.78 -14.76 3.55
N GLU A 197 -27.37 -15.41 4.55
CA GLU A 197 -27.52 -14.89 5.93
C GLU A 197 -28.10 -13.47 6.00
N GLY A 198 -29.04 -13.13 5.09
CA GLY A 198 -29.67 -11.81 5.02
C GLY A 198 -28.89 -10.77 4.21
N TYR A 199 -27.68 -11.07 3.75
CA TYR A 199 -26.90 -10.18 2.91
C TYR A 199 -27.12 -10.46 1.42
N PHE A 200 -27.25 -9.40 0.65
CA PHE A 200 -27.29 -9.47 -0.82
C PHE A 200 -25.87 -9.67 -1.35
N ILE A 201 -25.64 -10.74 -2.09
CA ILE A 201 -24.34 -11.12 -2.65
C ILE A 201 -24.41 -11.07 -4.16
N ASP A 202 -23.58 -10.24 -4.76
CA ASP A 202 -23.41 -10.09 -6.20
C ASP A 202 -21.92 -10.14 -6.57
N TYR A 203 -21.58 -9.93 -7.85
CA TYR A 203 -20.19 -9.97 -8.32
C TYR A 203 -19.22 -9.07 -7.54
N PRO A 204 -19.51 -7.78 -7.23
CA PRO A 204 -18.64 -6.93 -6.41
C PRO A 204 -18.35 -7.51 -5.03
N ILE A 205 -19.36 -8.07 -4.37
CA ILE A 205 -19.20 -8.66 -3.04
C ILE A 205 -18.35 -9.94 -3.10
N VAL A 206 -18.61 -10.80 -4.06
CA VAL A 206 -17.83 -12.04 -4.27
C VAL A 206 -16.38 -11.73 -4.63
N GLU A 207 -16.14 -10.75 -5.49
CA GLU A 207 -14.76 -10.34 -5.83
C GLU A 207 -14.01 -9.78 -4.61
N LYS A 208 -14.70 -9.06 -3.72
CA LYS A 208 -14.12 -8.64 -2.43
C LYS A 208 -13.78 -9.84 -1.54
N ALA A 209 -14.67 -10.82 -1.46
CA ALA A 209 -14.45 -12.05 -0.70
C ALA A 209 -13.25 -12.85 -1.25
N ARG A 210 -13.15 -13.02 -2.58
CA ARG A 210 -11.99 -13.67 -3.21
C ARG A 210 -10.68 -12.99 -2.85
N ARG A 211 -10.61 -11.66 -2.89
CA ARG A 211 -9.42 -10.89 -2.47
C ARG A 211 -9.06 -11.12 -1.00
N THR A 212 -10.03 -11.22 -0.11
CA THR A 212 -9.79 -11.57 1.30
C THR A 212 -9.10 -12.93 1.43
N LEU A 213 -9.60 -13.94 0.70
CA LEU A 213 -9.00 -15.28 0.67
C LEU A 213 -7.59 -15.28 0.05
N ASP A 214 -7.36 -14.52 -1.02
CA ASP A 214 -6.04 -14.39 -1.65
C ASP A 214 -5.01 -13.78 -0.69
N VAL A 215 -5.40 -12.74 0.05
CA VAL A 215 -4.54 -12.12 1.08
C VAL A 215 -4.22 -13.12 2.20
N ALA A 216 -5.22 -13.84 2.71
CA ALA A 216 -5.02 -14.85 3.75
C ALA A 216 -4.04 -15.94 3.28
N LYS A 217 -4.21 -16.43 2.06
CA LYS A 217 -3.32 -17.43 1.44
C LYS A 217 -1.89 -16.92 1.26
N ALA A 218 -1.72 -15.67 0.82
CA ALA A 218 -0.40 -15.05 0.65
C ALA A 218 0.34 -14.93 2.00
N ILE A 219 -0.36 -14.53 3.06
CA ILE A 219 0.18 -14.43 4.42
C ILE A 219 0.62 -15.82 4.92
N GLU A 220 -0.20 -16.86 4.73
CA GLU A 220 0.13 -18.22 5.12
C GLU A 220 1.38 -18.75 4.38
N GLN A 221 1.47 -18.49 3.08
CA GLN A 221 2.64 -18.87 2.29
C GLN A 221 3.92 -18.14 2.72
N SER A 222 3.82 -16.86 3.07
CA SER A 222 4.96 -16.10 3.60
C SER A 222 5.48 -16.66 4.92
N ARG A 223 4.56 -17.02 5.84
CA ARG A 223 4.93 -17.63 7.15
C ARG A 223 5.63 -18.98 7.03
N ARG A 224 5.40 -19.73 5.95
CA ARG A 224 6.04 -21.04 5.71
C ARG A 224 7.46 -20.92 5.13
N ARG A 225 7.86 -19.72 4.68
CA ARG A 225 9.18 -19.45 4.08
C ARG A 225 10.22 -18.95 5.07
N VAL A 226 9.79 -18.58 6.27
CA VAL A 226 10.62 -18.16 7.40
C VAL A 226 10.79 -19.31 8.37
#